data_de72a37b29993360ed4460bbedc5d858
#
_entry.id   de72a37b29993360ed4460bbedc5d858
#
_cell.length_a   1.000
_cell.length_b   1.000
_cell.length_c   1.000
_cell.angle_alpha   90.00
_cell.angle_beta   90.00
_cell.angle_gamma   90.00
#
_symmetry.space_group_name_H-M   'P 1'
#
loop_
_entity.id
_entity.type
_entity.pdbx_description
1 polymer ?
#
loop_
_entity_poly.entity_id
_entity_poly.type
_entity_poly.pdbx_seq_one_letter_code
_entity_poly.pdbx_strand_id
1 'polypeptide(L)'
;KPLIESGCISCGQCVSVCPTGALQERTTMIKETPVDTVETDTTCSFCSVGCSLKLESCGDMLIKANPDKEGTVNAGLACGKGKWGFDCAMLEDKLEDPLVKEDGAFRDADYHEAFVLVAKKCQSVAAKYGKDSIAVAISDRYTNEEAYAMKRMAEAMGAKVLCMNNRESGLEKVTGLNASPNTIDELLSTNLILKVGFQDEASRVIALKIKQAEEAGAKVMTVCNGENSLALLKEIAKAIIDSGKAKNAEGYEAFAESLESVKVGEAAKAVADVYMNAKKAMIVFTQ
;
A
#
# COMPACT_ATOMS: atom_id res chain seq x y z
N LYS A 1 -20.91 23.51 -7.14
CA LYS A 1 -20.88 22.12 -7.61
C LYS A 1 -20.92 21.17 -6.42
N PRO A 2 -21.63 20.03 -6.48
CA PRO A 2 -21.53 18.97 -5.49
C PRO A 2 -20.07 18.53 -5.30
N LEU A 3 -19.70 18.09 -4.10
CA LEU A 3 -18.32 17.67 -3.80
C LEU A 3 -17.83 16.56 -4.74
N ILE A 4 -18.70 15.64 -5.11
CA ILE A 4 -18.40 14.54 -6.03
C ILE A 4 -17.98 15.03 -7.44
N GLU A 5 -18.48 16.21 -7.87
CA GLU A 5 -18.16 16.82 -9.17
C GLU A 5 -16.95 17.77 -9.11
N SER A 6 -16.40 18.01 -7.91
CA SER A 6 -15.32 18.98 -7.68
C SER A 6 -13.93 18.35 -7.60
N GLY A 7 -13.79 17.03 -7.82
CA GLY A 7 -12.53 16.31 -7.63
C GLY A 7 -12.19 16.08 -6.14
N CYS A 8 -13.16 16.24 -5.25
CA CYS A 8 -12.99 15.95 -3.83
C CYS A 8 -12.68 14.45 -3.62
N ILE A 9 -11.61 14.16 -2.84
CA ILE A 9 -11.19 12.80 -2.49
C ILE A 9 -11.66 12.38 -1.10
N SER A 10 -12.55 13.16 -0.48
CA SER A 10 -13.11 12.89 0.86
C SER A 10 -12.04 12.71 1.96
N CYS A 11 -10.92 13.41 1.86
CA CYS A 11 -9.82 13.29 2.82
C CYS A 11 -10.10 13.91 4.21
N GLY A 12 -11.18 14.68 4.37
CA GLY A 12 -11.55 15.33 5.63
C GLY A 12 -10.65 16.48 6.08
N GLN A 13 -9.67 16.90 5.27
CA GLN A 13 -8.75 17.99 5.64
C GLN A 13 -9.47 19.33 5.88
N CYS A 14 -10.46 19.63 5.05
CA CYS A 14 -11.28 20.85 5.23
C CYS A 14 -12.03 20.87 6.56
N VAL A 15 -12.46 19.70 7.04
CA VAL A 15 -13.10 19.55 8.37
C VAL A 15 -12.06 19.74 9.48
N SER A 16 -10.90 19.10 9.32
CA SER A 16 -9.82 19.13 10.34
C SER A 16 -9.22 20.51 10.56
N VAL A 17 -9.24 21.39 9.53
CA VAL A 17 -8.69 22.75 9.62
C VAL A 17 -9.74 23.84 9.82
N CYS A 18 -11.04 23.49 9.86
CA CYS A 18 -12.11 24.47 10.03
C CYS A 18 -12.14 25.01 11.47
N PRO A 19 -11.78 26.28 11.72
CA PRO A 19 -11.68 26.80 13.07
C PRO A 19 -13.04 27.09 13.71
N THR A 20 -14.10 27.21 12.89
CA THR A 20 -15.44 27.59 13.34
C THR A 20 -16.38 26.41 13.50
N GLY A 21 -15.95 25.18 13.12
CA GLY A 21 -16.83 24.01 13.10
C GLY A 21 -17.98 24.08 12.07
N ALA A 22 -17.91 25.00 11.10
CA ALA A 22 -18.90 25.11 10.04
C ALA A 22 -18.88 23.89 9.09
N LEU A 23 -17.73 23.25 8.94
CA LEU A 23 -17.57 22.00 8.25
C LEU A 23 -17.47 20.87 9.27
N GLN A 24 -18.43 19.98 9.24
CA GLN A 24 -18.52 18.87 10.19
C GLN A 24 -18.51 17.52 9.46
N GLU A 25 -18.05 16.52 10.17
CA GLU A 25 -18.13 15.12 9.74
C GLU A 25 -19.58 14.66 9.82
N ARG A 26 -20.02 13.95 8.80
CA ARG A 26 -21.27 13.20 8.86
C ARG A 26 -20.94 11.78 9.26
N THR A 27 -20.68 11.58 10.55
CA THR A 27 -20.42 10.25 11.10
C THR A 27 -21.74 9.58 11.51
N THR A 28 -21.73 8.25 11.58
CA THR A 28 -22.85 7.45 12.10
C THR A 28 -23.07 7.69 13.59
N MET A 29 -22.05 8.16 14.30
CA MET A 29 -22.13 8.47 15.73
C MET A 29 -22.43 9.95 15.95
N ILE A 30 -23.61 10.24 16.47
CA ILE A 30 -23.99 11.56 16.90
C ILE A 30 -23.49 11.75 18.33
N LYS A 31 -22.59 12.71 18.51
CA LYS A 31 -22.11 13.10 19.84
C LYS A 31 -22.99 14.22 20.35
N GLU A 32 -23.86 13.92 21.29
CA GLU A 32 -24.74 14.91 21.90
C GLU A 32 -24.04 15.73 22.98
N THR A 33 -23.00 15.18 23.60
CA THR A 33 -22.23 15.82 24.65
C THR A 33 -20.74 15.62 24.44
N PRO A 34 -19.88 16.50 24.97
CA PRO A 34 -18.46 16.23 25.03
C PRO A 34 -18.20 14.92 25.78
N VAL A 35 -17.39 14.05 25.22
CA VAL A 35 -16.96 12.81 25.83
C VAL A 35 -15.46 12.82 26.00
N ASP A 36 -14.98 12.28 27.10
CA ASP A 36 -13.55 12.07 27.31
C ASP A 36 -13.07 10.98 26.37
N THR A 37 -12.08 11.30 25.59
CA THR A 37 -11.50 10.37 24.60
C THR A 37 -10.06 10.06 24.95
N VAL A 38 -9.63 8.85 24.58
CA VAL A 38 -8.25 8.44 24.63
C VAL A 38 -7.72 8.40 23.19
N GLU A 39 -6.60 9.07 22.96
CA GLU A 39 -5.88 8.98 21.68
C GLU A 39 -4.90 7.82 21.71
N THR A 40 -4.91 7.02 20.65
CA THR A 40 -3.98 5.92 20.44
C THR A 40 -3.33 6.02 19.07
N ASP A 41 -2.01 5.98 19.03
CA ASP A 41 -1.26 5.98 17.78
C ASP A 41 -1.43 4.65 17.05
N THR A 42 -1.66 4.73 15.75
CA THR A 42 -1.82 3.55 14.88
C THR A 42 -1.32 3.80 13.47
N THR A 43 -1.17 2.73 12.71
CA THR A 43 -0.82 2.76 11.30
C THR A 43 -2.01 2.33 10.46
N CYS A 44 -2.33 3.12 9.43
CA CYS A 44 -3.39 2.79 8.48
C CYS A 44 -3.03 1.54 7.67
N SER A 45 -3.90 0.54 7.66
CA SER A 45 -3.70 -0.75 6.98
C SER A 45 -4.34 -0.85 5.59
N PHE A 46 -4.95 0.23 5.06
CA PHE A 46 -5.69 0.18 3.80
C PHE A 46 -4.82 0.12 2.54
N CYS A 47 -3.60 0.64 2.60
CA CYS A 47 -2.64 0.54 1.49
C CYS A 47 -1.20 0.62 2.01
N SER A 48 -0.23 0.35 1.12
CA SER A 48 1.20 0.29 1.44
C SER A 48 1.85 1.63 1.85
N VAL A 49 1.11 2.74 1.84
CA VAL A 49 1.62 4.03 2.33
C VAL A 49 1.87 3.99 3.84
N GLY A 50 1.04 3.25 4.59
CA GLY A 50 1.23 3.11 6.04
C GLY A 50 1.12 4.45 6.79
N CYS A 51 0.10 5.26 6.48
CA CYS A 51 -0.11 6.56 7.12
C CYS A 51 -0.23 6.44 8.65
N SER A 52 0.45 7.33 9.37
CA SER A 52 0.30 7.46 10.82
C SER A 52 -1.03 8.14 11.16
N LEU A 53 -1.82 7.50 12.00
CA LEU A 53 -3.11 7.97 12.45
C LEU A 53 -3.17 7.97 13.97
N LYS A 54 -3.99 8.87 14.53
CA LYS A 54 -4.42 8.87 15.93
C LYS A 54 -5.88 8.46 15.98
N LEU A 55 -6.17 7.35 16.63
CA LEU A 55 -7.54 6.90 16.89
C LEU A 55 -8.02 7.49 18.21
N GLU A 56 -9.15 8.15 18.18
CA GLU A 56 -9.86 8.58 19.38
C GLU A 56 -10.90 7.54 19.74
N SER A 57 -10.86 7.03 20.97
CA SER A 57 -11.84 6.08 21.49
C SER A 57 -12.47 6.57 22.81
N CYS A 58 -13.68 6.13 23.08
CA CYS A 58 -14.35 6.28 24.37
C CYS A 58 -14.85 4.91 24.80
N GLY A 59 -14.20 4.30 25.80
CA GLY A 59 -14.39 2.88 26.10
C GLY A 59 -14.05 2.03 24.87
N ASP A 60 -14.93 1.12 24.51
CA ASP A 60 -14.75 0.22 23.36
C ASP A 60 -15.18 0.83 22.01
N MET A 61 -15.66 2.08 22.02
CA MET A 61 -16.12 2.73 20.79
C MET A 61 -15.01 3.59 20.17
N LEU A 62 -14.73 3.34 18.87
CA LEU A 62 -13.92 4.23 18.05
C LEU A 62 -14.79 5.42 17.61
N ILE A 63 -14.32 6.62 17.90
CA ILE A 63 -15.07 7.86 17.65
C ILE A 63 -14.55 8.56 16.41
N LYS A 64 -13.21 8.52 16.20
CA LYS A 64 -12.59 9.32 15.15
C LYS A 64 -11.22 8.78 14.79
N ALA A 65 -10.83 8.95 13.54
CA ALA A 65 -9.46 8.76 13.07
C ALA A 65 -8.91 10.09 12.55
N ASN A 66 -7.83 10.57 13.14
CA ASN A 66 -7.14 11.78 12.71
C ASN A 66 -5.79 11.44 12.10
N PRO A 67 -5.38 12.11 11.01
CA PRO A 67 -4.01 11.98 10.53
C PRO A 67 -3.06 12.59 11.55
N ASP A 68 -2.00 11.88 11.87
CA ASP A 68 -0.96 12.40 12.74
C ASP A 68 -0.16 13.50 12.03
N LYS A 69 -0.15 14.70 12.61
CA LYS A 69 0.54 15.86 12.03
C LYS A 69 2.06 15.73 12.10
N GLU A 70 2.55 15.00 13.09
CA GLU A 70 3.97 14.72 13.30
C GLU A 70 4.41 13.42 12.62
N GLY A 71 3.47 12.69 12.04
CA GLY A 71 3.73 11.44 11.33
C GLY A 71 4.67 11.64 10.15
N THR A 72 5.77 10.92 10.17
CA THR A 72 6.86 11.03 9.16
C THR A 72 6.43 10.61 7.75
N VAL A 73 5.38 9.79 7.62
CA VAL A 73 4.94 9.25 6.33
C VAL A 73 3.97 10.19 5.63
N ASN A 74 2.97 10.69 6.33
CA ASN A 74 1.86 11.43 5.75
C ASN A 74 1.78 12.89 6.18
N ALA A 75 2.54 13.32 7.20
CA ALA A 75 2.62 14.71 7.66
C ALA A 75 1.24 15.42 7.77
N GLY A 76 0.31 14.76 8.46
CA GLY A 76 -1.05 15.25 8.65
C GLY A 76 -1.99 15.04 7.46
N LEU A 77 -1.57 14.43 6.37
CA LEU A 77 -2.44 14.06 5.27
C LEU A 77 -3.12 12.71 5.52
N ALA A 78 -4.35 12.56 5.05
CA ALA A 78 -5.05 11.29 4.99
C ALA A 78 -5.90 11.21 3.71
N CYS A 79 -6.28 10.00 3.33
CA CYS A 79 -7.33 9.81 2.33
C CYS A 79 -8.65 9.41 3.01
N GLY A 80 -9.74 9.36 2.22
CA GLY A 80 -11.04 8.96 2.75
C GLY A 80 -11.05 7.60 3.43
N LYS A 81 -10.25 6.63 2.96
CA LYS A 81 -10.16 5.30 3.59
C LYS A 81 -9.56 5.39 5.00
N GLY A 82 -8.44 6.09 5.17
CA GLY A 82 -7.80 6.24 6.47
C GLY A 82 -8.63 7.08 7.45
N LYS A 83 -9.30 8.12 6.93
CA LYS A 83 -10.10 9.03 7.76
C LYS A 83 -11.41 8.44 8.24
N TRP A 84 -12.09 7.63 7.41
CA TRP A 84 -13.46 7.16 7.64
C TRP A 84 -13.57 5.64 7.75
N GLY A 85 -12.56 4.89 7.33
CA GLY A 85 -12.62 3.43 7.25
C GLY A 85 -12.60 2.70 8.59
N PHE A 86 -12.41 3.40 9.72
CA PHE A 86 -12.43 2.79 11.04
C PHE A 86 -13.82 2.23 11.41
N ASP A 87 -14.88 2.69 10.76
CA ASP A 87 -16.25 2.16 10.95
C ASP A 87 -16.32 0.64 10.72
N CYS A 88 -15.43 0.10 9.87
CA CYS A 88 -15.38 -1.35 9.64
C CYS A 88 -15.02 -2.16 10.90
N ALA A 89 -14.40 -1.54 11.89
CA ALA A 89 -14.12 -2.20 13.17
C ALA A 89 -15.34 -2.28 14.10
N MET A 90 -16.38 -1.48 13.80
CA MET A 90 -17.59 -1.34 14.62
C MET A 90 -18.82 -2.03 14.00
N LEU A 91 -18.64 -2.84 12.95
CA LEU A 91 -19.75 -3.54 12.31
C LEU A 91 -20.33 -4.59 13.24
N GLU A 92 -21.67 -4.60 13.37
CA GLU A 92 -22.41 -5.51 14.24
C GLU A 92 -22.35 -6.98 13.80
N ASP A 93 -22.16 -7.22 12.50
CA ASP A 93 -22.09 -8.56 11.91
C ASP A 93 -20.67 -9.14 11.85
N LYS A 94 -19.75 -8.54 12.59
CA LYS A 94 -18.38 -9.01 12.70
C LYS A 94 -18.31 -10.32 13.48
N LEU A 95 -17.50 -11.27 12.98
CA LEU A 95 -17.21 -12.49 13.74
C LEU A 95 -16.39 -12.16 14.98
N GLU A 96 -16.93 -12.44 16.16
CA GLU A 96 -16.27 -12.23 17.45
C GLU A 96 -15.60 -13.50 17.94
N ASP A 97 -16.24 -14.65 17.72
CA ASP A 97 -15.77 -15.97 18.14
C ASP A 97 -15.50 -16.89 16.94
N PRO A 98 -14.64 -17.91 17.11
CA PRO A 98 -14.45 -18.94 16.10
C PRO A 98 -15.73 -19.72 15.83
N LEU A 99 -15.97 -20.08 14.57
CA LEU A 99 -17.07 -20.92 14.17
C LEU A 99 -16.60 -22.30 13.74
N VAL A 100 -17.19 -23.35 14.29
CA VAL A 100 -16.95 -24.75 13.92
C VAL A 100 -18.15 -25.28 13.17
N LYS A 101 -17.91 -25.96 12.03
CA LYS A 101 -18.96 -26.56 11.24
C LYS A 101 -19.17 -28.02 11.68
N GLU A 102 -20.37 -28.32 12.18
CA GLU A 102 -20.82 -29.63 12.59
C GLU A 102 -22.16 -29.96 11.89
N ASP A 103 -22.28 -31.12 11.30
CA ASP A 103 -23.50 -31.60 10.59
C ASP A 103 -24.11 -30.60 9.59
N GLY A 104 -23.20 -29.82 8.94
CA GLY A 104 -23.60 -28.84 7.93
C GLY A 104 -23.97 -27.45 8.46
N ALA A 105 -24.13 -27.28 9.79
CA ALA A 105 -24.37 -26.00 10.44
C ALA A 105 -23.15 -25.45 11.15
N PHE A 106 -23.04 -24.13 11.27
CA PHE A 106 -22.01 -23.49 12.08
C PHE A 106 -22.50 -23.30 13.51
N ARG A 107 -21.60 -23.52 14.45
CA ARG A 107 -21.80 -23.19 15.86
C ARG A 107 -20.61 -22.44 16.42
N ASP A 108 -20.82 -21.67 17.45
CA ASP A 108 -19.76 -20.98 18.18
C ASP A 108 -18.83 -21.99 18.87
N ALA A 109 -17.56 -21.67 18.90
CA ALA A 109 -16.53 -22.47 19.57
C ALA A 109 -15.51 -21.54 20.24
N ASP A 110 -14.85 -22.03 21.27
CA ASP A 110 -13.74 -21.32 21.83
C ASP A 110 -12.46 -21.49 20.98
N TYR A 111 -11.49 -20.60 21.19
CA TYR A 111 -10.21 -20.66 20.46
C TYR A 111 -9.43 -21.95 20.70
N HIS A 112 -9.51 -22.53 21.90
CA HIS A 112 -8.80 -23.78 22.19
C HIS A 112 -9.38 -24.93 21.36
N GLU A 113 -10.69 -25.07 21.31
CA GLU A 113 -11.38 -26.06 20.48
C GLU A 113 -11.01 -25.88 19.00
N ALA A 114 -11.07 -24.65 18.49
CA ALA A 114 -10.73 -24.33 17.11
C ALA A 114 -9.28 -24.72 16.78
N PHE A 115 -8.33 -24.38 17.63
CA PHE A 115 -6.92 -24.74 17.44
C PHE A 115 -6.67 -26.24 17.48
N VAL A 116 -7.33 -26.96 18.40
CA VAL A 116 -7.24 -28.43 18.46
C VAL A 116 -7.76 -29.07 17.19
N LEU A 117 -8.90 -28.59 16.68
CA LEU A 117 -9.48 -29.09 15.42
C LEU A 117 -8.56 -28.85 14.23
N VAL A 118 -8.02 -27.63 14.08
CA VAL A 118 -7.08 -27.28 13.01
C VAL A 118 -5.84 -28.16 13.10
N ALA A 119 -5.24 -28.31 14.27
CA ALA A 119 -4.05 -29.12 14.46
C ALA A 119 -4.27 -30.59 14.10
N LYS A 120 -5.37 -31.20 14.58
CA LYS A 120 -5.76 -32.58 14.23
C LYS A 120 -5.98 -32.74 12.73
N LYS A 121 -6.63 -31.78 12.09
CA LYS A 121 -6.88 -31.80 10.65
C LYS A 121 -5.58 -31.73 9.86
N CYS A 122 -4.69 -30.81 10.21
CA CYS A 122 -3.38 -30.68 9.58
C CYS A 122 -2.55 -31.96 9.73
N GLN A 123 -2.53 -32.55 10.95
CA GLN A 123 -1.83 -33.83 11.19
C GLN A 123 -2.39 -34.96 10.30
N SER A 124 -3.74 -35.07 10.21
CA SER A 124 -4.38 -36.09 9.40
C SER A 124 -4.09 -35.94 7.91
N VAL A 125 -4.10 -34.71 7.40
CA VAL A 125 -3.77 -34.39 6.01
C VAL A 125 -2.30 -34.67 5.70
N ALA A 126 -1.39 -34.24 6.60
CA ALA A 126 0.04 -34.50 6.45
C ALA A 126 0.38 -36.00 6.48
N ALA A 127 -0.31 -36.78 7.35
CA ALA A 127 -0.14 -38.23 7.40
C ALA A 127 -0.60 -38.94 6.15
N LYS A 128 -1.67 -38.44 5.50
CA LYS A 128 -2.27 -39.05 4.32
C LYS A 128 -1.61 -38.64 3.01
N TYR A 129 -1.23 -37.36 2.88
CA TYR A 129 -0.80 -36.76 1.62
C TYR A 129 0.62 -36.19 1.67
N GLY A 130 1.29 -36.22 2.80
CA GLY A 130 2.60 -35.61 3.02
C GLY A 130 2.48 -34.16 3.52
N LYS A 131 3.56 -33.65 4.12
CA LYS A 131 3.61 -32.28 4.65
C LYS A 131 3.47 -31.21 3.59
N ASP A 132 3.93 -31.47 2.37
CA ASP A 132 3.84 -30.57 1.23
C ASP A 132 2.40 -30.31 0.73
N SER A 133 1.42 -31.05 1.26
CA SER A 133 0.01 -30.86 0.97
C SER A 133 -0.65 -29.74 1.75
N ILE A 134 0.08 -29.14 2.69
CA ILE A 134 -0.42 -28.03 3.52
C ILE A 134 0.24 -26.74 3.05
N ALA A 135 -0.57 -25.70 2.91
CA ALA A 135 -0.11 -24.34 2.64
C ALA A 135 -0.76 -23.35 3.60
N VAL A 136 0.00 -22.35 4.02
CA VAL A 136 -0.48 -21.23 4.83
C VAL A 136 -0.49 -19.99 3.96
N ALA A 137 -1.68 -19.48 3.65
CA ALA A 137 -1.86 -18.27 2.87
C ALA A 137 -1.92 -17.05 3.81
N ILE A 138 -1.05 -16.09 3.60
CA ILE A 138 -0.89 -14.91 4.44
C ILE A 138 -1.24 -13.66 3.64
N SER A 139 -2.06 -12.77 4.21
CA SER A 139 -2.33 -11.44 3.67
C SER A 139 -1.20 -10.46 4.02
N ASP A 140 -1.02 -9.43 3.22
CA ASP A 140 -0.15 -8.27 3.47
C ASP A 140 -0.76 -7.26 4.47
N ARG A 141 -1.96 -7.54 5.00
CA ARG A 141 -2.65 -6.67 5.97
C ARG A 141 -2.38 -7.02 7.42
N TYR A 142 -1.63 -8.06 7.66
CA TYR A 142 -1.20 -8.44 9.00
C TYR A 142 -0.06 -7.54 9.50
N THR A 143 0.06 -7.45 10.82
CA THR A 143 1.26 -6.87 11.44
C THR A 143 2.49 -7.74 11.16
N ASN A 144 3.68 -7.18 11.33
CA ASN A 144 4.92 -7.94 11.16
C ASN A 144 5.00 -9.12 12.15
N GLU A 145 4.48 -8.94 13.36
CA GLU A 145 4.41 -9.95 14.41
C GLU A 145 3.50 -11.10 14.04
N GLU A 146 2.31 -10.79 13.52
CA GLU A 146 1.35 -11.80 13.04
C GLU A 146 1.91 -12.57 11.84
N ALA A 147 2.48 -11.88 10.85
CA ALA A 147 3.10 -12.51 9.70
C ALA A 147 4.28 -13.42 10.11
N TYR A 148 5.10 -12.99 11.08
CA TYR A 148 6.18 -13.78 11.63
C TYR A 148 5.67 -15.02 12.38
N ALA A 149 4.63 -14.86 13.20
CA ALA A 149 4.01 -16.00 13.91
C ALA A 149 3.46 -17.05 12.93
N MET A 150 2.78 -16.60 11.86
CA MET A 150 2.28 -17.50 10.81
C MET A 150 3.41 -18.21 10.05
N LYS A 151 4.49 -17.50 9.75
CA LYS A 151 5.68 -18.11 9.15
C LYS A 151 6.25 -19.20 10.05
N ARG A 152 6.43 -18.92 11.35
CA ARG A 152 6.93 -19.90 12.33
C ARG A 152 6.02 -21.11 12.46
N MET A 153 4.71 -20.90 12.44
CA MET A 153 3.73 -21.98 12.44
C MET A 153 3.86 -22.85 11.18
N ALA A 154 3.95 -22.24 10.01
CA ALA A 154 4.13 -22.96 8.75
C ALA A 154 5.42 -23.80 8.74
N GLU A 155 6.53 -23.23 9.18
CA GLU A 155 7.82 -23.92 9.31
C GLU A 155 7.71 -25.14 10.25
N ALA A 156 7.05 -24.99 11.41
CA ALA A 156 6.84 -26.08 12.36
C ALA A 156 6.01 -27.23 11.79
N MET A 157 5.02 -26.91 10.93
CA MET A 157 4.19 -27.89 10.24
C MET A 157 4.86 -28.47 8.98
N GLY A 158 5.95 -27.90 8.48
CA GLY A 158 6.54 -28.20 7.19
C GLY A 158 5.66 -27.78 6.01
N ALA A 159 4.80 -26.78 6.23
CA ALA A 159 3.87 -26.25 5.23
C ALA A 159 4.52 -25.16 4.36
N LYS A 160 3.98 -24.96 3.15
CA LYS A 160 4.39 -23.86 2.27
C LYS A 160 3.72 -22.56 2.72
N VAL A 161 4.48 -21.45 2.70
CA VAL A 161 3.92 -20.12 2.90
C VAL A 161 3.60 -19.49 1.55
N LEU A 162 2.37 -19.02 1.40
CA LEU A 162 1.89 -18.28 0.23
C LEU A 162 1.51 -16.87 0.69
N CYS A 163 2.20 -15.86 0.19
CA CYS A 163 1.82 -14.48 0.37
C CYS A 163 0.83 -14.08 -0.73
N MET A 164 -0.41 -13.79 -0.36
CA MET A 164 -1.52 -13.62 -1.33
C MET A 164 -1.34 -12.44 -2.28
N ASN A 165 -0.67 -11.38 -1.84
CA ASN A 165 -0.47 -10.16 -2.62
C ASN A 165 1.00 -9.92 -2.98
N ASN A 166 1.88 -10.86 -2.67
CA ASN A 166 3.29 -10.72 -2.99
C ASN A 166 3.51 -11.03 -4.47
N ARG A 167 3.70 -9.99 -5.26
CA ARG A 167 4.26 -10.11 -6.60
C ARG A 167 5.76 -9.87 -6.51
N GLU A 168 6.54 -10.76 -7.08
CA GLU A 168 7.98 -10.54 -7.22
C GLU A 168 8.19 -9.31 -8.10
N SER A 169 8.50 -8.17 -7.48
CA SER A 169 8.69 -6.90 -8.20
C SER A 169 10.03 -6.81 -8.93
N GLY A 170 10.96 -7.70 -8.63
CA GLY A 170 12.34 -7.57 -9.05
C GLY A 170 13.11 -6.44 -8.35
N LEU A 171 12.44 -5.63 -7.54
CA LEU A 171 13.04 -4.49 -6.83
C LEU A 171 14.16 -4.94 -5.90
N GLU A 172 13.95 -6.05 -5.17
CA GLU A 172 14.94 -6.63 -4.28
C GLU A 172 16.24 -7.01 -5.00
N LYS A 173 16.15 -7.50 -6.24
CA LYS A 173 17.32 -7.83 -7.06
C LYS A 173 18.14 -6.61 -7.44
N VAL A 174 17.51 -5.43 -7.53
CA VAL A 174 18.14 -4.19 -7.94
C VAL A 174 18.60 -3.34 -6.76
N THR A 175 17.79 -3.27 -5.71
CA THR A 175 18.04 -2.39 -4.55
C THR A 175 18.51 -3.13 -3.30
N GLY A 176 18.48 -4.46 -3.32
CA GLY A 176 18.79 -5.32 -2.15
C GLY A 176 17.64 -5.44 -1.16
N LEU A 177 16.53 -4.73 -1.37
CA LEU A 177 15.35 -4.73 -0.50
C LEU A 177 14.08 -4.66 -1.35
N ASN A 178 13.04 -5.37 -0.94
CA ASN A 178 11.70 -5.22 -1.52
C ASN A 178 10.97 -4.03 -0.88
N ALA A 179 11.62 -2.87 -0.92
CA ALA A 179 11.11 -1.63 -0.35
C ALA A 179 11.60 -0.44 -1.18
N SER A 180 10.89 0.69 -1.08
CA SER A 180 11.34 1.94 -1.70
C SER A 180 12.61 2.43 -1.02
N PRO A 181 13.67 2.76 -1.77
CA PRO A 181 14.89 3.37 -1.21
C PRO A 181 14.70 4.84 -0.80
N ASN A 182 13.58 5.45 -1.21
CA ASN A 182 13.26 6.85 -0.97
C ASN A 182 12.15 7.00 0.07
N THR A 183 12.17 8.09 0.81
CA THR A 183 11.05 8.50 1.63
C THR A 183 9.98 9.20 0.79
N ILE A 184 8.72 9.18 1.28
CA ILE A 184 7.61 9.84 0.57
C ILE A 184 7.80 11.36 0.53
N ASP A 185 8.39 11.95 1.56
CA ASP A 185 8.65 13.40 1.62
C ASP A 185 9.72 13.86 0.64
N GLU A 186 10.59 12.99 0.20
CA GLU A 186 11.57 13.33 -0.84
C GLU A 186 10.92 13.70 -2.18
N LEU A 187 9.65 13.30 -2.42
CA LEU A 187 8.87 13.75 -3.58
C LEU A 187 8.85 15.28 -3.68
N LEU A 188 8.72 15.98 -2.54
CA LEU A 188 8.64 17.44 -2.50
C LEU A 188 9.95 18.14 -2.90
N SER A 189 11.05 17.43 -2.88
CA SER A 189 12.38 17.95 -3.23
C SER A 189 12.87 17.53 -4.62
N THR A 190 12.00 16.86 -5.40
CA THR A 190 12.33 16.43 -6.77
C THR A 190 12.04 17.53 -7.78
N ASN A 191 12.71 17.48 -8.94
CA ASN A 191 12.38 18.34 -10.07
C ASN A 191 11.76 17.57 -11.24
N LEU A 192 11.73 16.23 -11.15
CA LEU A 192 11.06 15.36 -12.11
C LEU A 192 10.44 14.17 -11.39
N ILE A 193 9.17 13.90 -11.66
CA ILE A 193 8.47 12.70 -11.20
C ILE A 193 7.94 11.95 -12.42
N LEU A 194 8.36 10.69 -12.56
CA LEU A 194 7.84 9.79 -13.57
C LEU A 194 6.82 8.84 -12.94
N LYS A 195 5.57 8.90 -13.36
CA LYS A 195 4.51 7.98 -12.95
C LYS A 195 4.47 6.79 -13.91
N VAL A 196 4.77 5.60 -13.42
CA VAL A 196 4.80 4.35 -14.21
C VAL A 196 3.72 3.42 -13.69
N GLY A 197 2.62 3.29 -14.43
CA GLY A 197 1.46 2.49 -14.03
C GLY A 197 0.78 2.98 -12.74
N PHE A 198 1.21 4.10 -12.18
CA PHE A 198 0.68 4.63 -10.93
C PHE A 198 -0.68 5.29 -11.15
N GLN A 199 -1.67 4.82 -10.37
CA GLN A 199 -3.02 5.37 -10.35
C GLN A 199 -3.23 6.14 -9.04
N ASP A 200 -3.69 7.38 -9.15
CA ASP A 200 -3.88 8.28 -8.01
C ASP A 200 -4.87 7.71 -6.98
N GLU A 201 -5.83 6.91 -7.45
CA GLU A 201 -6.84 6.23 -6.61
C GLU A 201 -6.24 5.14 -5.70
N ALA A 202 -5.18 4.50 -6.12
CA ALA A 202 -4.55 3.43 -5.37
C ALA A 202 -3.83 3.96 -4.12
N SER A 203 -3.19 5.12 -4.23
CA SER A 203 -2.40 5.73 -3.16
C SER A 203 -2.60 7.25 -3.10
N ARG A 204 -3.76 7.68 -2.60
CA ARG A 204 -4.20 9.09 -2.58
C ARG A 204 -3.20 10.04 -1.90
N VAL A 205 -2.53 9.60 -0.83
CA VAL A 205 -1.57 10.45 -0.12
C VAL A 205 -0.33 10.70 -0.99
N ILE A 206 0.16 9.67 -1.69
CA ILE A 206 1.26 9.84 -2.65
C ILE A 206 0.80 10.78 -3.80
N ALA A 207 -0.40 10.61 -4.31
CA ALA A 207 -0.95 11.49 -5.35
C ALA A 207 -1.01 12.96 -4.89
N LEU A 208 -1.42 13.22 -3.63
CA LEU A 208 -1.39 14.57 -3.05
C LEU A 208 0.04 15.13 -2.95
N LYS A 209 1.01 14.32 -2.56
CA LYS A 209 2.42 14.74 -2.50
C LYS A 209 2.99 15.03 -3.89
N ILE A 210 2.63 14.22 -4.90
CA ILE A 210 3.01 14.49 -6.30
C ILE A 210 2.42 15.83 -6.76
N LYS A 211 1.15 16.09 -6.46
CA LYS A 211 0.51 17.37 -6.79
C LYS A 211 1.19 18.56 -6.09
N GLN A 212 1.53 18.43 -4.81
CA GLN A 212 2.28 19.46 -4.09
C GLN A 212 3.66 19.71 -4.70
N ALA A 213 4.37 18.66 -5.13
CA ALA A 213 5.64 18.78 -5.83
C ALA A 213 5.48 19.49 -7.20
N GLU A 214 4.43 19.18 -7.94
CA GLU A 214 4.10 19.83 -9.21
C GLU A 214 3.80 21.33 -9.02
N GLU A 215 2.99 21.68 -8.02
CA GLU A 215 2.71 23.06 -7.63
C GLU A 215 3.97 23.82 -7.20
N ALA A 216 4.96 23.11 -6.63
CA ALA A 216 6.28 23.64 -6.28
C ALA A 216 7.25 23.72 -7.47
N GLY A 217 6.83 23.31 -8.68
CA GLY A 217 7.61 23.42 -9.91
C GLY A 217 8.26 22.13 -10.41
N ALA A 218 8.00 20.99 -9.80
CA ALA A 218 8.43 19.70 -10.34
C ALA A 218 7.69 19.36 -11.63
N LYS A 219 8.39 18.81 -12.61
CA LYS A 219 7.75 18.26 -13.81
C LYS A 219 7.20 16.87 -13.51
N VAL A 220 5.92 16.64 -13.76
CA VAL A 220 5.29 15.32 -13.61
C VAL A 220 4.97 14.76 -15.00
N MET A 221 5.38 13.53 -15.24
CA MET A 221 5.13 12.82 -16.49
C MET A 221 4.54 11.44 -16.21
N THR A 222 3.41 11.13 -16.85
CA THR A 222 2.85 9.77 -16.84
C THR A 222 3.43 9.02 -18.03
N VAL A 223 4.20 7.97 -17.74
CA VAL A 223 4.96 7.22 -18.76
C VAL A 223 4.10 6.14 -19.38
N CYS A 224 3.28 5.46 -18.59
CA CYS A 224 2.39 4.40 -19.09
C CYS A 224 1.24 4.13 -18.13
N ASN A 225 0.07 3.81 -18.72
CA ASN A 225 -1.17 3.46 -18.00
C ASN A 225 -1.91 2.28 -18.69
N GLY A 226 -1.19 1.30 -19.26
CA GLY A 226 -1.89 0.23 -20.00
C GLY A 226 -0.99 -0.91 -20.48
N GLU A 227 -1.54 -1.74 -21.35
CA GLU A 227 -0.97 -3.03 -21.81
C GLU A 227 0.42 -2.94 -22.47
N ASN A 228 0.79 -1.80 -23.04
CA ASN A 228 2.09 -1.61 -23.69
C ASN A 228 3.18 -0.98 -22.82
N SER A 229 2.96 -0.93 -21.50
CA SER A 229 3.89 -0.30 -20.56
C SER A 229 5.30 -0.86 -20.62
N LEU A 230 5.44 -2.18 -20.70
CA LEU A 230 6.74 -2.84 -20.75
C LEU A 230 7.53 -2.51 -22.03
N ALA A 231 6.85 -2.41 -23.18
CA ALA A 231 7.49 -2.05 -24.44
C ALA A 231 8.05 -0.63 -24.38
N LEU A 232 7.25 0.33 -23.93
CA LEU A 232 7.69 1.71 -23.77
C LEU A 232 8.84 1.86 -22.77
N LEU A 233 8.79 1.14 -21.66
CA LEU A 233 9.90 1.14 -20.68
C LEU A 233 11.20 0.57 -21.27
N LYS A 234 11.12 -0.47 -22.09
CA LYS A 234 12.27 -1.01 -22.82
C LYS A 234 12.85 0.00 -23.82
N GLU A 235 11.99 0.72 -24.54
CA GLU A 235 12.41 1.77 -25.44
C GLU A 235 13.10 2.92 -24.71
N ILE A 236 12.57 3.36 -23.57
CA ILE A 236 13.17 4.40 -22.72
C ILE A 236 14.53 3.94 -22.20
N ALA A 237 14.62 2.71 -21.68
CA ALA A 237 15.86 2.14 -21.20
C ALA A 237 16.91 2.06 -22.33
N LYS A 238 16.52 1.61 -23.53
CA LYS A 238 17.37 1.59 -24.70
C LYS A 238 17.88 2.98 -25.07
N ALA A 239 17.01 4.00 -25.09
CA ALA A 239 17.41 5.38 -25.38
C ALA A 239 18.43 5.91 -24.39
N ILE A 240 18.30 5.58 -23.09
CA ILE A 240 19.25 5.96 -22.04
C ILE A 240 20.60 5.27 -22.26
N ILE A 241 20.61 3.97 -22.58
CA ILE A 241 21.81 3.19 -22.85
C ILE A 241 22.53 3.75 -24.08
N ASP A 242 21.81 3.97 -25.18
CA ASP A 242 22.37 4.49 -26.44
C ASP A 242 22.95 5.91 -26.29
N SER A 243 22.50 6.69 -25.31
CA SER A 243 23.07 8.01 -25.02
C SER A 243 24.47 7.96 -24.38
N GLY A 244 24.93 6.79 -23.94
CA GLY A 244 26.19 6.59 -23.21
C GLY A 244 26.20 7.18 -21.79
N LYS A 245 25.08 7.70 -21.28
CA LYS A 245 24.98 8.28 -19.92
C LYS A 245 24.62 7.26 -18.85
N ALA A 246 24.23 6.03 -19.24
CA ALA A 246 23.96 4.97 -18.29
C ALA A 246 25.25 4.55 -17.59
N LYS A 247 25.15 4.33 -16.26
CA LYS A 247 26.28 3.83 -15.48
C LYS A 247 26.27 2.31 -15.52
N ASN A 248 27.45 1.70 -15.67
CA ASN A 248 27.59 0.27 -15.56
C ASN A 248 27.27 -0.18 -14.15
N ALA A 249 26.36 -1.15 -14.05
CA ALA A 249 25.97 -1.82 -12.84
C ALA A 249 26.03 -3.34 -13.08
N GLU A 250 25.92 -4.12 -12.03
CA GLU A 250 25.82 -5.57 -12.16
C GLU A 250 24.67 -5.97 -13.08
N GLY A 251 24.94 -6.81 -14.07
CA GLY A 251 23.95 -7.23 -15.07
C GLY A 251 23.71 -6.22 -16.21
N TYR A 252 24.39 -5.07 -16.24
CA TYR A 252 24.20 -4.03 -17.27
C TYR A 252 24.39 -4.56 -18.69
N GLU A 253 25.48 -5.31 -18.95
CA GLU A 253 25.79 -5.81 -20.28
C GLU A 253 24.72 -6.75 -20.82
N ALA A 254 24.29 -7.73 -20.01
CA ALA A 254 23.24 -8.67 -20.38
C ALA A 254 21.89 -7.96 -20.61
N PHE A 255 21.59 -6.93 -19.81
CA PHE A 255 20.39 -6.12 -20.00
C PHE A 255 20.46 -5.30 -21.29
N ALA A 256 21.59 -4.65 -21.58
CA ALA A 256 21.81 -3.88 -22.80
C ALA A 256 21.68 -4.77 -24.05
N GLU A 257 22.28 -5.96 -24.03
CA GLU A 257 22.17 -6.95 -25.10
C GLU A 257 20.70 -7.39 -25.34
N SER A 258 19.93 -7.57 -24.26
CA SER A 258 18.50 -7.91 -24.35
C SER A 258 17.64 -6.86 -25.04
N LEU A 259 18.14 -5.63 -25.13
CA LEU A 259 17.46 -4.48 -25.75
C LEU A 259 17.96 -4.16 -27.18
N GLU A 260 18.93 -4.88 -27.72
CA GLU A 260 19.51 -4.56 -29.04
C GLU A 260 18.46 -4.51 -30.17
N SER A 261 17.47 -5.40 -30.14
CA SER A 261 16.39 -5.45 -31.13
C SER A 261 15.29 -4.41 -30.94
N VAL A 262 15.30 -3.67 -29.84
CA VAL A 262 14.28 -2.69 -29.50
C VAL A 262 14.45 -1.42 -30.34
N LYS A 263 13.41 -1.02 -31.06
CA LYS A 263 13.37 0.24 -31.79
C LYS A 263 12.84 1.34 -30.88
N VAL A 264 13.59 2.43 -30.80
CA VAL A 264 13.24 3.58 -29.94
C VAL A 264 12.38 4.57 -30.69
N GLY A 265 11.14 4.76 -30.23
CA GLY A 265 10.22 5.76 -30.75
C GLY A 265 10.51 7.18 -30.22
N GLU A 266 9.90 8.21 -30.83
CA GLU A 266 10.07 9.60 -30.42
C GLU A 266 9.58 9.89 -29.00
N ALA A 267 8.47 9.27 -28.59
CA ALA A 267 7.93 9.42 -27.24
C ALA A 267 8.91 8.92 -26.18
N ALA A 268 9.53 7.74 -26.41
CA ALA A 268 10.51 7.17 -25.52
C ALA A 268 11.76 8.05 -25.40
N LYS A 269 12.25 8.59 -26.53
CA LYS A 269 13.37 9.55 -26.56
C LYS A 269 13.06 10.78 -25.72
N ALA A 270 11.88 11.38 -25.91
CA ALA A 270 11.50 12.58 -25.18
C ALA A 270 11.49 12.35 -23.66
N VAL A 271 10.98 11.19 -23.19
CA VAL A 271 11.00 10.84 -21.76
C VAL A 271 12.44 10.62 -21.29
N ALA A 272 13.25 9.87 -22.04
CA ALA A 272 14.66 9.62 -21.72
C ALA A 272 15.46 10.91 -21.61
N ASP A 273 15.29 11.84 -22.55
CA ASP A 273 15.97 13.13 -22.54
C ASP A 273 15.62 13.97 -21.30
N VAL A 274 14.35 14.01 -20.94
CA VAL A 274 13.92 14.74 -19.73
C VAL A 274 14.49 14.09 -18.50
N TYR A 275 14.48 12.75 -18.41
CA TYR A 275 15.02 12.02 -17.27
C TYR A 275 16.53 12.22 -17.10
N MET A 276 17.30 12.13 -18.20
CA MET A 276 18.76 12.29 -18.19
C MET A 276 19.23 13.72 -17.85
N ASN A 277 18.38 14.71 -18.07
CA ASN A 277 18.67 16.11 -17.76
C ASN A 277 18.10 16.56 -16.40
N ALA A 278 17.36 15.69 -15.72
CA ALA A 278 16.83 15.99 -14.40
C ALA A 278 17.94 15.96 -13.34
N LYS A 279 17.96 16.96 -12.46
CA LYS A 279 18.92 17.02 -11.33
C LYS A 279 18.57 16.02 -10.24
N LYS A 280 17.28 15.87 -9.94
CA LYS A 280 16.75 14.94 -8.96
C LYS A 280 15.42 14.38 -9.48
N ALA A 281 15.47 13.17 -10.03
CA ALA A 281 14.30 12.48 -10.54
C ALA A 281 13.84 11.41 -9.55
N MET A 282 12.54 11.19 -9.50
CA MET A 282 11.91 10.08 -8.78
C MET A 282 10.96 9.33 -9.69
N ILE A 283 11.00 8.00 -9.63
CA ILE A 283 10.07 7.13 -10.34
C ILE A 283 9.07 6.60 -9.32
N VAL A 284 7.78 6.85 -9.55
CA VAL A 284 6.68 6.32 -8.75
C VAL A 284 5.95 5.28 -9.58
N PHE A 285 5.91 4.06 -9.08
CA PHE A 285 5.33 2.95 -9.83
C PHE A 285 4.46 2.06 -8.94
N THR A 286 3.56 1.31 -9.58
CA THR A 286 2.80 0.21 -8.97
C THR A 286 3.25 -1.12 -9.57
N GLN A 287 3.14 -2.16 -8.77
CA GLN A 287 3.41 -3.53 -9.21
C GLN A 287 2.28 -4.08 -10.09
#